data_797669349cf4c8aacf0d3d80b9723d77
#
_entry.id   797669349cf4c8aacf0d3d80b9723d77
#
_cell.length_a   1.000
_cell.length_b   1.000
_cell.length_c   1.000
_cell.angle_alpha   90.00
_cell.angle_beta   90.00
_cell.angle_gamma   90.00
#
_symmetry.space_group_name_H-M   'P 1'
#
loop_
_entity.id
_entity.type
_entity.pdbx_description
1 polymer ?
#
loop_
_entity_poly.entity_id
_entity_poly.type
_entity_poly.pdbx_seq_one_letter_code
_entity_poly.pdbx_strand_id
1 'polypeptide(L)'
;MNRNVFAVLALSARFLCAQQQVYIEPPHDSGQGVTPAYEGWFPNSDGSFSILFGYYNRNQKQELDIPIGPDNHIDPGGPDQGQPTHFLTRRRWGMFTVTVPKDFGGKKLTWTLVANGKTAQVPVGLDPLWELNPFKDASGDTPPFIGFTQAGPFVNGPRGQTQALSGNASNPVPLNIWVADDASVIPGATRPRTPAVTLTWSKFRGPGDVTFASDRPPIESTPESARVQGAPNPVFSGKASTTATFSEPGEYVLNVLANDWTGDGGRGFQCCWSNAQVRVSIKK
;
A
#
# COMPACT_ATOMS: atom_id res chain seq x y z
N MET A 1 -35.04 -68.46 -7.16
CA MET A 1 -35.34 -67.01 -7.12
C MET A 1 -34.15 -66.31 -6.48
N ASN A 2 -33.43 -65.68 -7.32
CA ASN A 2 -32.51 -64.52 -7.26
C ASN A 2 -31.60 -64.33 -6.02
N ARG A 3 -30.41 -64.92 -6.11
CA ARG A 3 -29.27 -64.64 -5.23
C ARG A 3 -28.25 -63.65 -5.86
N ASN A 4 -28.56 -63.01 -6.97
CA ASN A 4 -27.60 -62.23 -7.76
C ASN A 4 -27.82 -60.71 -7.72
N VAL A 5 -28.68 -60.16 -6.86
CA VAL A 5 -28.99 -58.71 -6.79
C VAL A 5 -28.18 -57.97 -5.73
N PHE A 6 -27.53 -58.69 -4.79
CA PHE A 6 -26.78 -58.03 -3.70
C PHE A 6 -25.29 -57.78 -3.99
N ALA A 7 -24.75 -58.25 -5.10
CA ALA A 7 -23.32 -58.09 -5.43
C ALA A 7 -22.98 -56.79 -6.18
N VAL A 8 -23.94 -56.03 -6.72
CA VAL A 8 -23.71 -54.83 -7.53
C VAL A 8 -23.72 -53.55 -6.72
N LEU A 9 -24.29 -53.52 -5.53
CA LEU A 9 -24.37 -52.35 -4.66
C LEU A 9 -23.12 -52.12 -3.77
N ALA A 10 -22.21 -53.08 -3.68
CA ALA A 10 -20.99 -52.97 -2.85
C ALA A 10 -19.78 -52.38 -3.60
N LEU A 11 -19.83 -52.19 -4.93
CA LEU A 11 -18.71 -51.66 -5.72
C LEU A 11 -18.76 -50.14 -6.00
N SER A 12 -19.88 -49.51 -5.69
CA SER A 12 -20.05 -48.05 -5.95
C SER A 12 -19.67 -47.14 -4.78
N ALA A 13 -19.25 -47.70 -3.64
CA ALA A 13 -18.95 -46.93 -2.41
C ALA A 13 -17.45 -46.62 -2.18
N ARG A 14 -16.57 -46.89 -3.13
CA ARG A 14 -15.10 -46.69 -2.96
C ARG A 14 -14.50 -45.56 -3.81
N PHE A 15 -15.28 -44.70 -4.43
CA PHE A 15 -14.76 -43.56 -5.18
C PHE A 15 -14.99 -42.21 -4.52
N LEU A 16 -15.32 -42.15 -3.26
CA LEU A 16 -15.46 -40.93 -2.51
C LEU A 16 -14.38 -40.87 -1.43
N CYS A 17 -13.38 -40.05 -1.64
CA CYS A 17 -12.43 -39.43 -0.72
C CYS A 17 -10.96 -39.62 -1.13
N ALA A 18 -10.64 -39.21 -2.34
CA ALA A 18 -9.31 -38.67 -2.60
C ALA A 18 -9.46 -37.13 -2.65
N GLN A 19 -9.92 -36.52 -1.57
CA GLN A 19 -9.62 -35.10 -1.35
C GLN A 19 -8.12 -35.03 -1.15
N GLN A 20 -7.41 -34.50 -2.18
CA GLN A 20 -6.03 -34.08 -2.00
C GLN A 20 -6.02 -33.14 -0.79
N GLN A 21 -5.35 -33.55 0.28
CA GLN A 21 -5.01 -32.63 1.36
C GLN A 21 -4.21 -31.51 0.73
N VAL A 22 -4.82 -30.34 0.60
CA VAL A 22 -4.08 -29.11 0.27
C VAL A 22 -3.22 -28.85 1.51
N TYR A 23 -1.94 -29.17 1.41
CA TYR A 23 -0.96 -28.77 2.42
C TYR A 23 -0.86 -27.25 2.38
N ILE A 24 -1.59 -26.58 3.26
CA ILE A 24 -1.39 -25.17 3.52
C ILE A 24 -0.08 -25.08 4.31
N GLU A 25 0.95 -24.52 3.67
CA GLU A 25 2.23 -24.25 4.35
C GLU A 25 1.95 -23.41 5.60
N PRO A 26 2.42 -23.84 6.79
CA PRO A 26 2.21 -23.06 8.00
C PRO A 26 2.79 -21.65 7.86
N PRO A 27 2.18 -20.65 8.47
CA PRO A 27 2.76 -19.30 8.50
C PRO A 27 4.12 -19.32 9.21
N HIS A 28 5.12 -18.64 8.64
CA HIS A 28 6.46 -18.53 9.19
C HIS A 28 6.70 -17.14 9.78
N ASP A 29 7.33 -17.07 10.95
CA ASP A 29 7.70 -15.80 11.58
C ASP A 29 8.80 -15.08 10.78
N SER A 30 9.74 -15.82 10.20
CA SER A 30 10.90 -15.30 9.46
C SER A 30 11.40 -16.28 8.39
N GLY A 31 12.38 -15.85 7.57
CA GLY A 31 13.06 -16.69 6.58
C GLY A 31 12.30 -16.85 5.26
N GLN A 32 11.16 -16.18 5.08
CA GLN A 32 10.39 -16.21 3.85
C GLN A 32 10.76 -15.05 2.91
N GLY A 33 10.44 -15.20 1.63
CA GLY A 33 10.65 -14.17 0.61
C GLY A 33 9.63 -13.06 0.65
N VAL A 34 9.91 -12.01 -0.14
CA VAL A 34 8.96 -10.93 -0.48
C VAL A 34 8.53 -11.13 -1.92
N THR A 35 7.23 -11.14 -2.17
CA THR A 35 6.66 -11.27 -3.50
C THR A 35 6.19 -9.89 -3.97
N PRO A 36 6.74 -9.35 -5.08
CA PRO A 36 6.22 -8.13 -5.69
C PRO A 36 4.82 -8.39 -6.23
N ALA A 37 3.97 -7.35 -6.23
CA ALA A 37 2.60 -7.47 -6.72
C ALA A 37 2.26 -6.38 -7.71
N TYR A 38 1.64 -6.76 -8.81
CA TYR A 38 1.00 -5.86 -9.76
C TYR A 38 -0.42 -5.58 -9.29
N GLU A 39 -0.73 -4.29 -9.10
CA GLU A 39 -2.05 -3.86 -8.64
C GLU A 39 -2.94 -3.38 -9.80
N GLY A 40 -2.32 -3.06 -10.93
CA GLY A 40 -2.96 -2.50 -12.10
C GLY A 40 -2.32 -1.19 -12.56
N TRP A 41 -3.01 -0.45 -13.43
CA TRP A 41 -2.54 0.83 -13.97
C TRP A 41 -3.70 1.80 -14.20
N PHE A 42 -3.39 3.08 -14.26
CA PHE A 42 -4.37 4.13 -14.54
C PHE A 42 -3.77 5.25 -15.40
N PRO A 43 -4.60 5.93 -16.22
CA PRO A 43 -4.14 7.04 -17.05
C PRO A 43 -3.92 8.31 -16.22
N ASN A 44 -2.91 9.10 -16.60
CA ASN A 44 -2.66 10.42 -16.07
C ASN A 44 -3.21 11.50 -17.01
N SER A 45 -3.44 12.71 -16.48
CA SER A 45 -3.99 13.83 -17.24
C SER A 45 -3.10 14.33 -18.38
N ASP A 46 -1.79 14.05 -18.34
CA ASP A 46 -0.81 14.38 -19.37
C ASP A 46 -0.69 13.32 -20.47
N GLY A 47 -1.49 12.26 -20.39
CA GLY A 47 -1.49 11.12 -21.32
C GLY A 47 -0.45 10.05 -21.01
N SER A 48 0.36 10.19 -19.97
CA SER A 48 1.17 9.11 -19.44
C SER A 48 0.30 8.13 -18.64
N PHE A 49 0.90 7.01 -18.21
CA PHE A 49 0.21 6.02 -17.38
C PHE A 49 1.01 5.75 -16.11
N SER A 50 0.31 5.52 -15.01
CA SER A 50 0.89 5.09 -13.74
C SER A 50 0.59 3.62 -13.51
N ILE A 51 1.65 2.82 -13.36
CA ILE A 51 1.56 1.41 -12.98
C ILE A 51 1.68 1.33 -11.47
N LEU A 52 0.71 0.71 -10.82
CA LEU A 52 0.60 0.61 -9.37
C LEU A 52 1.17 -0.70 -8.88
N PHE A 53 1.99 -0.63 -7.85
CA PHE A 53 2.67 -1.76 -7.24
C PHE A 53 2.40 -1.85 -5.75
N GLY A 54 2.27 -3.07 -5.28
CA GLY A 54 2.32 -3.45 -3.90
C GLY A 54 3.28 -4.62 -3.70
N TYR A 55 3.26 -5.25 -2.53
CA TYR A 55 4.04 -6.45 -2.26
C TYR A 55 3.40 -7.31 -1.17
N TYR A 56 3.88 -8.53 -1.05
CA TYR A 56 3.56 -9.44 0.04
C TYR A 56 4.85 -9.98 0.66
N ASN A 57 5.19 -9.48 1.85
CA ASN A 57 6.22 -10.08 2.69
C ASN A 57 5.59 -11.28 3.42
N ARG A 58 6.05 -12.48 3.08
CA ARG A 58 5.48 -13.75 3.56
C ARG A 58 5.83 -14.05 5.02
N ASN A 59 6.69 -13.25 5.64
CA ASN A 59 7.02 -13.36 7.06
C ASN A 59 5.93 -12.73 7.93
N GLN A 60 5.69 -13.31 9.10
CA GLN A 60 4.74 -12.75 10.06
C GLN A 60 5.36 -11.67 10.94
N LYS A 61 6.67 -11.77 11.24
CA LYS A 61 7.39 -10.87 12.16
C LYS A 61 8.63 -10.25 11.56
N GLN A 62 9.25 -10.87 10.55
CA GLN A 62 10.48 -10.36 9.94
C GLN A 62 10.16 -9.28 8.92
N GLU A 63 10.54 -8.05 9.20
CA GLU A 63 10.70 -6.99 8.21
C GLU A 63 12.05 -7.14 7.53
N LEU A 64 12.19 -6.64 6.30
CA LEU A 64 13.37 -6.85 5.48
C LEU A 64 13.82 -5.53 4.84
N ASP A 65 15.11 -5.25 4.91
CA ASP A 65 15.73 -4.19 4.15
C ASP A 65 16.44 -4.81 2.91
N ILE A 66 15.97 -4.43 1.72
CA ILE A 66 16.52 -4.90 0.43
C ILE A 66 16.87 -3.63 -0.37
N PRO A 67 18.13 -3.21 -0.35
CA PRO A 67 18.58 -2.01 -1.06
C PRO A 67 18.35 -2.11 -2.57
N ILE A 68 18.21 -0.95 -3.24
CA ILE A 68 18.19 -0.88 -4.69
C ILE A 68 19.49 -1.48 -5.24
N GLY A 69 19.36 -2.38 -6.19
CA GLY A 69 20.46 -3.11 -6.79
C GLY A 69 20.04 -4.47 -7.34
N PRO A 70 20.93 -5.46 -7.41
CA PRO A 70 20.62 -6.77 -8.00
C PRO A 70 19.43 -7.46 -7.35
N ASP A 71 19.23 -7.24 -6.05
CA ASP A 71 18.18 -7.89 -5.26
C ASP A 71 16.85 -7.09 -5.19
N ASN A 72 16.85 -5.85 -5.71
CA ASN A 72 15.65 -4.99 -5.76
C ASN A 72 15.76 -4.02 -6.92
N HIS A 73 15.22 -4.39 -8.07
CA HIS A 73 15.28 -3.57 -9.28
C HIS A 73 14.06 -3.73 -10.16
N ILE A 74 13.81 -2.72 -10.99
CA ILE A 74 12.75 -2.74 -12.01
C ILE A 74 13.39 -2.52 -13.38
N ASP A 75 13.19 -3.45 -14.31
CA ASP A 75 13.71 -3.40 -15.67
C ASP A 75 12.58 -3.38 -16.73
N PRO A 76 12.80 -2.72 -17.86
CA PRO A 76 13.87 -1.80 -18.20
C PRO A 76 13.67 -0.41 -17.59
N GLY A 77 14.71 0.43 -17.62
CA GLY A 77 14.60 1.86 -17.26
C GLY A 77 15.50 2.29 -16.10
N GLY A 78 16.30 1.40 -15.56
CA GLY A 78 17.19 1.64 -14.44
C GLY A 78 16.71 1.00 -13.14
N PRO A 79 17.63 0.71 -12.22
CA PRO A 79 17.29 -0.08 -11.04
C PRO A 79 16.35 0.62 -10.06
N ASP A 80 16.46 1.96 -9.92
CA ASP A 80 15.62 2.75 -9.03
C ASP A 80 14.50 3.45 -9.81
N GLN A 81 13.27 3.01 -9.57
CA GLN A 81 12.06 3.62 -10.13
C GLN A 81 11.04 4.00 -9.02
N GLY A 82 11.52 4.21 -7.81
CA GLY A 82 10.70 4.66 -6.70
C GLY A 82 10.23 3.55 -5.75
N GLN A 83 10.62 2.28 -5.96
CA GLN A 83 10.23 1.16 -5.12
C GLN A 83 10.79 1.26 -3.70
N PRO A 84 10.14 0.63 -2.68
CA PRO A 84 10.63 0.59 -1.32
C PRO A 84 11.97 -0.17 -1.21
N THR A 85 12.75 0.15 -0.17
CA THR A 85 13.88 -0.68 0.28
C THR A 85 13.61 -1.33 1.62
N HIS A 86 12.57 -0.89 2.32
CA HIS A 86 12.11 -1.50 3.56
C HIS A 86 10.75 -2.19 3.34
N PHE A 87 10.65 -3.44 3.73
CA PHE A 87 9.50 -4.31 3.46
C PHE A 87 8.86 -4.75 4.77
N LEU A 88 7.80 -4.07 5.16
CA LEU A 88 6.96 -4.43 6.30
C LEU A 88 6.34 -5.81 6.10
N THR A 89 5.97 -6.47 7.17
CA THR A 89 5.32 -7.78 7.11
C THR A 89 3.97 -7.77 6.39
N ARG A 90 3.57 -8.92 5.83
CA ARG A 90 2.28 -9.19 5.21
C ARG A 90 2.04 -8.43 3.90
N ARG A 91 0.77 -8.36 3.49
CA ARG A 91 0.34 -7.68 2.25
C ARG A 91 0.36 -6.17 2.44
N ARG A 92 0.98 -5.47 1.49
CA ARG A 92 0.98 -4.01 1.38
C ARG A 92 0.48 -3.63 -0.01
N TRP A 93 -0.63 -2.93 -0.02
CA TRP A 93 -1.32 -2.52 -1.24
C TRP A 93 -0.82 -1.15 -1.70
N GLY A 94 -0.75 -0.95 -3.02
CA GLY A 94 -0.57 0.37 -3.62
C GLY A 94 0.57 1.22 -3.07
N MET A 95 1.74 0.60 -2.82
CA MET A 95 2.84 1.24 -2.11
C MET A 95 3.55 2.32 -2.91
N PHE A 96 3.60 2.18 -4.25
CA PHE A 96 4.21 3.17 -5.13
C PHE A 96 3.70 2.99 -6.56
N THR A 97 3.95 4.01 -7.38
CA THR A 97 3.65 3.98 -8.81
C THR A 97 4.91 4.21 -9.63
N VAL A 98 4.96 3.56 -10.80
CA VAL A 98 5.95 3.85 -11.83
C VAL A 98 5.21 4.49 -13.01
N THR A 99 5.63 5.71 -13.38
CA THR A 99 5.05 6.40 -14.53
C THR A 99 5.73 5.95 -15.82
N VAL A 100 4.93 5.54 -16.80
CA VAL A 100 5.37 5.17 -18.14
C VAL A 100 4.80 6.13 -19.19
N PRO A 101 5.51 6.39 -20.30
CA PRO A 101 5.09 7.37 -21.28
C PRO A 101 3.87 6.89 -22.08
N LYS A 102 3.18 7.83 -22.75
CA LYS A 102 1.98 7.55 -23.56
C LYS A 102 2.19 6.53 -24.68
N ASP A 103 3.41 6.39 -25.18
CA ASP A 103 3.80 5.44 -26.20
C ASP A 103 4.37 4.12 -25.64
N PHE A 104 4.12 3.84 -24.37
CA PHE A 104 4.58 2.60 -23.72
C PHE A 104 4.04 1.36 -24.42
N GLY A 105 2.77 1.37 -24.83
CA GLY A 105 2.15 0.32 -25.63
C GLY A 105 2.21 -1.07 -24.97
N GLY A 106 2.59 -2.08 -25.75
CA GLY A 106 2.71 -3.47 -25.28
C GLY A 106 4.01 -3.81 -24.53
N LYS A 107 4.84 -2.82 -24.20
CA LYS A 107 6.05 -3.03 -23.42
C LYS A 107 5.71 -3.50 -22.00
N LYS A 108 6.70 -4.07 -21.32
CA LYS A 108 6.57 -4.52 -19.92
C LYS A 108 7.71 -4.00 -19.08
N LEU A 109 7.43 -3.77 -17.81
CA LEU A 109 8.41 -3.66 -16.74
C LEU A 109 8.38 -4.96 -15.93
N THR A 110 9.51 -5.31 -15.31
CA THR A 110 9.58 -6.45 -14.39
C THR A 110 10.23 -6.00 -13.10
N TRP A 111 9.50 -6.08 -11.99
CA TRP A 111 10.07 -5.87 -10.67
C TRP A 111 10.59 -7.18 -10.12
N THR A 112 11.87 -7.20 -9.76
CA THR A 112 12.58 -8.35 -9.19
C THR A 112 12.92 -8.05 -7.73
N LEU A 113 12.62 -9.01 -6.85
CA LEU A 113 13.03 -9.02 -5.45
C LEU A 113 13.71 -10.34 -5.11
N VAL A 114 14.85 -10.24 -4.42
CA VAL A 114 15.55 -11.41 -3.85
C VAL A 114 15.62 -11.22 -2.33
N ALA A 115 15.02 -12.15 -1.60
CA ALA A 115 14.97 -12.11 -0.13
C ALA A 115 15.09 -13.52 0.44
N ASN A 116 15.95 -13.69 1.45
CA ASN A 116 16.20 -14.99 2.09
C ASN A 116 16.49 -16.12 1.06
N GLY A 117 17.28 -15.81 0.02
CA GLY A 117 17.63 -16.74 -1.05
C GLY A 117 16.48 -17.10 -2.01
N LYS A 118 15.34 -16.42 -1.93
CA LYS A 118 14.18 -16.64 -2.80
C LYS A 118 14.01 -15.46 -3.74
N THR A 119 14.02 -15.73 -5.04
CA THR A 119 13.75 -14.72 -6.08
C THR A 119 12.27 -14.73 -6.43
N ALA A 120 11.68 -13.55 -6.49
CA ALA A 120 10.32 -13.34 -6.95
C ALA A 120 10.28 -12.20 -7.98
N GLN A 121 9.50 -12.37 -9.05
CA GLN A 121 9.38 -11.41 -10.14
C GLN A 121 7.91 -11.19 -10.49
N VAL A 122 7.57 -9.96 -10.85
CA VAL A 122 6.28 -9.64 -11.44
C VAL A 122 6.47 -8.82 -12.72
N PRO A 123 6.12 -9.37 -13.89
CA PRO A 123 6.01 -8.60 -15.11
C PRO A 123 4.69 -7.81 -15.11
N VAL A 124 4.77 -6.54 -15.49
CA VAL A 124 3.63 -5.62 -15.53
C VAL A 124 3.55 -4.87 -16.84
N GLY A 125 2.36 -4.39 -17.21
CA GLY A 125 2.14 -3.65 -18.45
C GLY A 125 0.76 -3.01 -18.45
N LEU A 126 0.35 -2.47 -19.61
CA LEU A 126 -0.93 -1.77 -19.78
C LEU A 126 -2.00 -2.71 -20.36
N ASP A 127 -2.18 -3.89 -19.76
CA ASP A 127 -3.28 -4.78 -20.14
C ASP A 127 -4.63 -4.14 -19.73
N PRO A 128 -5.58 -3.98 -20.63
CA PRO A 128 -6.87 -3.36 -20.34
C PRO A 128 -7.68 -4.02 -19.22
N LEU A 129 -7.46 -5.31 -18.94
CA LEU A 129 -8.10 -6.02 -17.84
C LEU A 129 -7.62 -5.57 -16.46
N TRP A 130 -6.50 -4.84 -16.41
CA TRP A 130 -5.89 -4.32 -15.19
C TRP A 130 -5.98 -2.80 -15.09
N GLU A 131 -6.80 -2.15 -15.91
CA GLU A 131 -7.07 -0.72 -15.77
C GLU A 131 -7.87 -0.45 -14.50
N LEU A 132 -7.42 0.53 -13.73
CA LEU A 132 -7.96 0.91 -12.43
C LEU A 132 -8.56 2.31 -12.46
N ASN A 133 -9.50 2.56 -11.55
CA ASN A 133 -9.85 3.90 -11.10
C ASN A 133 -9.60 4.02 -9.59
N PRO A 134 -8.36 4.33 -9.15
CA PRO A 134 -8.03 4.39 -7.73
C PRO A 134 -8.50 5.68 -7.05
N PHE A 135 -9.24 6.55 -7.73
CA PHE A 135 -9.72 7.84 -7.23
C PHE A 135 -11.21 7.86 -6.93
N LYS A 136 -11.90 6.77 -7.23
CA LYS A 136 -13.33 6.63 -6.96
C LYS A 136 -13.74 5.17 -7.07
N ASP A 137 -14.46 4.69 -6.07
CA ASP A 137 -15.02 3.35 -6.11
C ASP A 137 -16.37 3.30 -6.83
N ALA A 138 -16.94 2.09 -6.96
CA ALA A 138 -18.23 1.88 -7.61
C ALA A 138 -19.43 2.50 -6.85
N SER A 139 -19.29 2.79 -5.54
CA SER A 139 -20.31 3.46 -4.72
C SER A 139 -20.22 4.98 -4.80
N GLY A 140 -19.15 5.50 -5.40
CA GLY A 140 -18.90 6.92 -5.52
C GLY A 140 -17.99 7.49 -4.45
N ASP A 141 -17.52 6.66 -3.54
CA ASP A 141 -16.57 7.00 -2.50
C ASP A 141 -15.20 7.39 -3.09
N THR A 142 -14.52 8.36 -2.45
CA THR A 142 -13.23 8.87 -2.94
C THR A 142 -12.15 8.70 -1.87
N PRO A 143 -10.87 8.46 -2.28
CA PRO A 143 -9.78 8.38 -1.32
C PRO A 143 -9.64 9.66 -0.51
N PRO A 144 -9.24 9.58 0.77
CA PRO A 144 -8.97 10.75 1.59
C PRO A 144 -7.97 11.69 0.92
N PHE A 145 -8.19 12.98 1.03
CA PHE A 145 -7.23 14.00 0.65
C PHE A 145 -6.17 14.15 1.74
N ILE A 146 -4.91 14.27 1.35
CA ILE A 146 -3.76 14.38 2.26
C ILE A 146 -2.91 15.58 1.87
N GLY A 147 -2.44 16.34 2.86
CA GLY A 147 -1.61 17.53 2.66
C GLY A 147 -0.66 17.74 3.83
N PHE A 148 0.45 18.43 3.58
CA PHE A 148 1.45 18.75 4.61
C PHE A 148 1.18 20.08 5.32
N THR A 149 0.29 20.90 4.79
CA THR A 149 -0.16 22.15 5.41
C THR A 149 -1.68 22.27 5.33
N GLN A 150 -2.27 23.08 6.19
CA GLN A 150 -3.72 23.33 6.19
C GLN A 150 -4.20 23.95 4.87
N ALA A 151 -3.36 24.76 4.25
CA ALA A 151 -3.68 25.41 2.97
C ALA A 151 -3.46 24.48 1.75
N GLY A 152 -2.92 23.28 1.95
CA GLY A 152 -2.56 22.35 0.88
C GLY A 152 -1.19 22.66 0.26
N PRO A 153 -0.89 22.14 -0.93
CA PRO A 153 -1.82 21.38 -1.77
C PRO A 153 -2.28 20.07 -1.13
N PHE A 154 -3.48 19.64 -1.52
CA PHE A 154 -4.03 18.34 -1.17
C PHE A 154 -4.07 17.44 -2.38
N VAL A 155 -3.65 16.19 -2.19
CA VAL A 155 -3.73 15.12 -3.19
C VAL A 155 -4.48 13.93 -2.61
N ASN A 156 -5.04 13.10 -3.48
CA ASN A 156 -5.70 11.86 -3.08
C ASN A 156 -5.25 10.68 -3.95
N GLY A 157 -5.52 9.49 -3.46
CA GLY A 157 -5.16 8.24 -4.12
C GLY A 157 -3.66 7.97 -4.16
N PRO A 158 -3.22 7.05 -5.01
CA PRO A 158 -1.83 6.58 -5.07
C PRO A 158 -0.87 7.56 -5.78
N ARG A 159 -1.33 8.72 -6.23
CA ARG A 159 -0.44 9.73 -6.86
C ARG A 159 0.64 10.22 -5.91
N GLY A 160 0.30 10.30 -4.63
CA GLY A 160 1.20 10.75 -3.59
C GLY A 160 1.61 12.22 -3.72
N GLN A 161 2.25 12.72 -2.69
CA GLN A 161 3.06 13.96 -2.71
C GLN A 161 4.25 13.78 -1.79
N THR A 162 5.26 14.64 -1.94
CA THR A 162 6.49 14.53 -1.17
C THR A 162 6.79 15.85 -0.47
N GLN A 163 7.16 15.76 0.82
CA GLN A 163 7.75 16.84 1.61
C GLN A 163 9.21 16.50 1.93
N ALA A 164 10.07 17.51 2.00
CA ALA A 164 11.45 17.38 2.46
C ALA A 164 11.60 17.98 3.85
N LEU A 165 12.25 17.25 4.76
CA LEU A 165 12.61 17.68 6.10
C LEU A 165 14.09 17.40 6.35
N SER A 166 14.64 18.03 7.39
CA SER A 166 15.96 17.71 7.89
C SER A 166 15.98 17.69 9.42
N GLY A 167 16.88 16.91 9.98
CA GLY A 167 17.03 16.77 11.42
C GLY A 167 18.39 16.21 11.81
N ASN A 168 18.56 15.96 13.08
CA ASN A 168 19.74 15.28 13.64
C ASN A 168 19.32 13.97 14.27
N ALA A 169 20.20 12.98 14.27
CA ALA A 169 19.91 11.65 14.82
C ALA A 169 19.49 11.70 16.31
N SER A 170 19.97 12.71 17.06
CA SER A 170 19.67 12.86 18.50
C SER A 170 18.30 13.46 18.80
N ASN A 171 17.62 14.06 17.83
CA ASN A 171 16.39 14.82 18.06
C ASN A 171 15.21 14.26 17.28
N PRO A 172 14.03 14.11 17.91
CA PRO A 172 12.83 13.74 17.20
C PRO A 172 12.46 14.76 16.10
N VAL A 173 12.20 14.29 14.89
CA VAL A 173 11.73 15.11 13.77
C VAL A 173 10.21 15.17 13.81
N PRO A 174 9.59 16.36 13.87
CA PRO A 174 8.13 16.50 13.89
C PRO A 174 7.54 16.18 12.52
N LEU A 175 6.48 15.39 12.52
CA LEU A 175 5.71 15.00 11.36
C LEU A 175 4.27 15.49 11.53
N ASN A 176 3.82 16.33 10.61
CA ASN A 176 2.45 16.87 10.60
C ASN A 176 1.80 16.52 9.28
N ILE A 177 0.53 16.14 9.36
CA ILE A 177 -0.28 15.82 8.20
C ILE A 177 -1.69 16.38 8.38
N TRP A 178 -2.25 16.91 7.32
CA TRP A 178 -3.63 17.35 7.24
C TRP A 178 -4.38 16.40 6.32
N VAL A 179 -5.60 16.05 6.71
CA VAL A 179 -6.47 15.16 5.94
C VAL A 179 -7.85 15.76 5.79
N ALA A 180 -8.50 15.39 4.70
CA ALA A 180 -9.90 15.70 4.46
C ALA A 180 -10.56 14.54 3.72
N ASP A 181 -11.89 14.37 3.95
CA ASP A 181 -12.62 13.26 3.38
C ASP A 181 -14.09 13.61 3.20
N ASP A 182 -14.78 13.00 2.25
CA ASP A 182 -16.22 13.15 2.04
C ASP A 182 -17.03 12.35 3.05
N ALA A 183 -16.37 11.50 3.85
CA ALA A 183 -16.96 10.66 4.89
C ALA A 183 -18.11 9.79 4.35
N SER A 184 -17.99 9.34 3.10
CA SER A 184 -18.96 8.46 2.47
C SER A 184 -19.02 7.10 3.15
N VAL A 185 -20.16 6.46 3.09
CA VAL A 185 -20.37 5.08 3.51
C VAL A 185 -21.18 4.36 2.44
N ILE A 186 -20.99 3.07 2.32
CA ILE A 186 -21.80 2.24 1.42
C ILE A 186 -23.29 2.47 1.71
N PRO A 187 -24.13 2.72 0.69
CA PRO A 187 -25.55 2.93 0.87
C PRO A 187 -26.21 1.84 1.74
N GLY A 188 -26.90 2.26 2.79
CA GLY A 188 -27.54 1.36 3.77
C GLY A 188 -26.62 0.87 4.90
N ALA A 189 -25.32 1.17 4.87
CA ALA A 189 -24.42 0.85 5.97
C ALA A 189 -24.55 1.85 7.13
N THR A 190 -24.35 1.37 8.36
CA THR A 190 -24.24 2.24 9.54
C THR A 190 -22.89 2.94 9.53
N ARG A 191 -22.88 4.26 9.70
CA ARG A 191 -21.65 5.03 9.82
C ARG A 191 -20.81 4.54 11.00
N PRO A 192 -19.52 4.19 10.79
CA PRO A 192 -18.62 3.79 11.87
C PRO A 192 -18.47 4.89 12.92
N ARG A 193 -18.18 4.49 14.16
CA ARG A 193 -17.92 5.44 15.28
C ARG A 193 -16.47 5.97 15.26
N THR A 194 -15.60 5.37 14.48
CA THR A 194 -14.21 5.80 14.28
C THR A 194 -14.16 7.06 13.40
N PRO A 195 -13.06 7.83 13.45
CA PRO A 195 -12.84 8.92 12.49
C PRO A 195 -12.98 8.44 11.04
N ALA A 196 -13.42 9.35 10.15
CA ALA A 196 -13.57 9.04 8.72
C ALA A 196 -12.24 8.63 8.07
N VAL A 197 -11.13 9.13 8.59
CA VAL A 197 -9.78 8.83 8.10
C VAL A 197 -8.94 8.27 9.23
N THR A 198 -8.10 7.30 8.91
CA THR A 198 -7.03 6.79 9.78
C THR A 198 -5.69 6.95 9.08
N LEU A 199 -4.61 7.13 9.84
CA LEU A 199 -3.25 7.30 9.33
C LEU A 199 -2.35 6.18 9.82
N THR A 200 -1.42 5.76 8.96
CA THR A 200 -0.34 4.83 9.35
C THR A 200 0.98 5.31 8.76
N TRP A 201 1.95 5.59 9.63
CA TRP A 201 3.31 5.92 9.26
C TRP A 201 4.18 4.67 9.18
N SER A 202 5.13 4.67 8.27
CA SER A 202 6.10 3.59 8.15
C SER A 202 7.40 4.09 7.51
N LYS A 203 8.50 3.38 7.78
CA LYS A 203 9.73 3.51 7.01
C LYS A 203 9.47 2.96 5.61
N PHE A 204 9.90 3.69 4.59
CA PHE A 204 9.85 3.26 3.20
C PHE A 204 11.25 3.00 2.64
N ARG A 205 12.22 3.87 3.01
CA ARG A 205 13.65 3.75 2.69
C ARG A 205 14.51 4.34 3.81
N GLY A 206 15.74 3.90 3.93
CA GLY A 206 16.74 4.51 4.79
C GLY A 206 17.69 3.49 5.41
N PRO A 207 18.87 3.94 5.86
CA PRO A 207 19.93 3.02 6.32
C PRO A 207 19.61 2.37 7.66
N GLY A 208 19.06 3.13 8.60
CA GLY A 208 18.80 2.66 9.97
C GLY A 208 17.33 2.51 10.32
N ASP A 209 17.06 2.21 11.57
CA ASP A 209 15.70 2.08 12.10
C ASP A 209 15.05 3.45 12.29
N VAL A 210 13.72 3.45 12.16
CA VAL A 210 12.86 4.60 12.42
C VAL A 210 11.85 4.23 13.49
N THR A 211 11.83 4.99 14.57
CA THR A 211 10.85 4.83 15.65
C THR A 211 9.90 6.02 15.65
N PHE A 212 8.62 5.78 15.53
CA PHE A 212 7.58 6.81 15.63
C PHE A 212 7.08 6.89 17.07
N ALA A 213 6.84 8.10 17.57
CA ALA A 213 6.16 8.27 18.87
C ALA A 213 4.74 7.65 18.83
N SER A 214 4.08 7.76 17.69
CA SER A 214 2.92 6.96 17.30
C SER A 214 2.98 6.75 15.81
N ASP A 215 2.97 5.50 15.35
CA ASP A 215 2.84 5.14 13.93
C ASP A 215 1.40 5.34 13.42
N ARG A 216 0.43 5.43 14.35
CA ARG A 216 -1.00 5.70 14.09
C ARG A 216 -1.50 6.85 14.97
N PRO A 217 -1.03 8.07 14.71
CA PRO A 217 -1.43 9.21 15.51
C PRO A 217 -2.93 9.47 15.38
N PRO A 218 -3.61 9.86 16.48
CA PRO A 218 -4.99 10.28 16.41
C PRO A 218 -5.12 11.51 15.51
N ILE A 219 -6.25 11.60 14.79
CA ILE A 219 -6.57 12.76 13.98
C ILE A 219 -7.46 13.69 14.81
N GLU A 220 -6.96 14.88 15.08
CA GLU A 220 -7.72 15.96 15.72
C GLU A 220 -8.60 16.62 14.67
N SER A 221 -9.92 16.44 14.80
CA SER A 221 -10.89 17.07 13.88
C SER A 221 -10.81 18.58 13.96
N THR A 222 -10.79 19.23 12.81
CA THR A 222 -10.83 20.70 12.72
C THR A 222 -12.27 21.20 12.73
N PRO A 223 -12.54 22.34 13.40
CA PRO A 223 -13.85 22.99 13.31
C PRO A 223 -14.23 23.31 11.86
N GLU A 224 -15.52 23.43 11.57
CA GLU A 224 -16.00 23.73 10.22
C GLU A 224 -15.38 25.01 9.65
N SER A 225 -15.21 26.05 10.49
CA SER A 225 -14.57 27.32 10.11
C SER A 225 -13.08 27.21 9.77
N ALA A 226 -12.42 26.11 10.18
CA ALA A 226 -11.00 25.87 9.97
C ALA A 226 -10.75 24.67 9.05
N ARG A 227 -11.78 24.16 8.37
CA ARG A 227 -11.63 23.05 7.42
C ARG A 227 -10.66 23.41 6.31
N VAL A 228 -9.93 22.37 5.85
CA VAL A 228 -9.05 22.51 4.69
C VAL A 228 -9.86 22.88 3.46
N GLN A 229 -9.34 23.84 2.68
CA GLN A 229 -10.04 24.35 1.50
C GLN A 229 -9.55 23.73 0.18
N GLY A 230 -8.45 22.97 0.23
CA GLY A 230 -7.85 22.36 -0.95
C GLY A 230 -8.47 21.04 -1.39
N ALA A 231 -9.41 20.49 -0.62
CA ALA A 231 -10.12 19.25 -0.94
C ALA A 231 -11.54 19.56 -1.42
N PRO A 232 -12.04 18.88 -2.46
CA PRO A 232 -13.42 19.04 -2.91
C PRO A 232 -14.42 18.57 -1.83
N ASN A 233 -15.35 19.45 -1.43
CA ASN A 233 -16.49 19.15 -0.54
C ASN A 233 -16.16 18.31 0.71
N PRO A 234 -15.17 18.66 1.52
CA PRO A 234 -14.80 17.83 2.66
C PRO A 234 -15.92 17.89 3.72
N VAL A 235 -16.41 16.71 4.12
CA VAL A 235 -17.31 16.52 5.26
C VAL A 235 -16.51 16.39 6.55
N PHE A 236 -15.34 15.76 6.47
CA PHE A 236 -14.37 15.63 7.55
C PHE A 236 -13.06 16.32 7.20
N SER A 237 -12.44 16.98 8.16
CA SER A 237 -11.08 17.49 8.08
C SER A 237 -10.40 17.36 9.43
N GLY A 238 -9.11 17.11 9.43
CA GLY A 238 -8.34 16.99 10.66
C GLY A 238 -6.85 17.12 10.46
N LYS A 239 -6.14 17.26 11.57
CA LYS A 239 -4.69 17.27 11.65
C LYS A 239 -4.22 16.12 12.52
N ALA A 240 -3.16 15.44 12.11
CA ALA A 240 -2.44 14.51 12.95
C ALA A 240 -0.98 14.94 13.07
N SER A 241 -0.41 14.71 14.24
CA SER A 241 0.97 15.04 14.56
C SER A 241 1.64 13.87 15.26
N THR A 242 2.88 13.58 14.87
CA THR A 242 3.75 12.62 15.56
C THR A 242 5.19 13.08 15.42
N THR A 243 6.13 12.30 15.95
CA THR A 243 7.56 12.50 15.73
C THR A 243 8.20 11.19 15.32
N ALA A 244 9.32 11.29 14.57
CA ALA A 244 10.16 10.16 14.21
C ALA A 244 11.58 10.37 14.76
N THR A 245 12.19 9.32 15.30
CA THR A 245 13.61 9.25 15.66
C THR A 245 14.30 8.23 14.77
N PHE A 246 15.59 8.46 14.52
CA PHE A 246 16.38 7.71 13.55
C PHE A 246 17.61 7.15 14.24
N SER A 247 17.91 5.88 14.04
CA SER A 247 19.07 5.21 14.68
C SER A 247 20.40 5.62 14.06
N GLU A 248 20.41 6.09 12.81
CA GLU A 248 21.61 6.42 12.06
C GLU A 248 21.44 7.70 11.23
N PRO A 249 22.52 8.46 10.98
CA PRO A 249 22.50 9.52 9.97
C PRO A 249 22.30 8.95 8.56
N GLY A 250 21.65 9.72 7.69
CA GLY A 250 21.44 9.34 6.29
C GLY A 250 20.15 9.90 5.69
N GLU A 251 19.85 9.45 4.49
CA GLU A 251 18.66 9.84 3.76
C GLU A 251 17.56 8.80 3.95
N TYR A 252 16.41 9.26 4.44
CA TYR A 252 15.24 8.42 4.69
C TYR A 252 14.06 8.86 3.82
N VAL A 253 13.20 7.90 3.52
CA VAL A 253 11.86 8.16 3.03
C VAL A 253 10.87 7.49 3.98
N LEU A 254 10.00 8.28 4.57
CA LEU A 254 8.87 7.81 5.35
C LEU A 254 7.63 7.83 4.47
N ASN A 255 6.77 6.84 4.63
CA ASN A 255 5.47 6.81 3.97
C ASN A 255 4.36 7.01 5.00
N VAL A 256 3.39 7.82 4.67
CA VAL A 256 2.13 7.91 5.39
C VAL A 256 1.01 7.45 4.50
N LEU A 257 0.22 6.53 5.01
CA LEU A 257 -0.97 5.98 4.37
C LEU A 257 -2.19 6.53 5.10
N ALA A 258 -3.08 7.20 4.38
CA ALA A 258 -4.39 7.61 4.85
C ALA A 258 -5.45 6.68 4.27
N ASN A 259 -6.22 6.05 5.14
CA ASN A 259 -7.34 5.19 4.77
C ASN A 259 -8.65 5.79 5.27
N ASP A 260 -9.68 5.70 4.48
CA ASP A 260 -11.05 5.91 4.92
C ASP A 260 -11.65 4.66 5.61
N TRP A 261 -12.97 4.62 5.78
CA TRP A 261 -13.65 3.48 6.39
C TRP A 261 -13.65 2.21 5.55
N THR A 262 -13.32 2.27 4.25
CA THR A 262 -13.24 1.10 3.37
C THR A 262 -11.95 0.33 3.59
N GLY A 263 -10.91 0.98 4.09
CA GLY A 263 -9.64 0.38 4.50
C GLY A 263 -8.71 0.03 3.34
N ASP A 264 -7.58 -0.59 3.69
CA ASP A 264 -6.54 -0.99 2.74
C ASP A 264 -7.10 -1.91 1.64
N GLY A 265 -6.88 -1.54 0.38
CA GLY A 265 -7.33 -2.31 -0.76
C GLY A 265 -8.84 -2.31 -0.96
N GLY A 266 -9.59 -1.40 -0.30
CA GLY A 266 -11.00 -1.15 -0.52
C GLY A 266 -11.85 -2.42 -0.48
N ARG A 267 -11.57 -3.35 0.43
CA ARG A 267 -12.23 -4.66 0.51
C ARG A 267 -12.25 -5.44 -0.81
N GLY A 268 -11.19 -5.32 -1.60
CA GLY A 268 -11.04 -5.93 -2.92
C GLY A 268 -11.16 -4.94 -4.09
N PHE A 269 -11.44 -3.67 -3.82
CA PHE A 269 -11.33 -2.58 -4.78
C PHE A 269 -9.99 -1.87 -4.59
N GLN A 270 -9.40 -1.36 -5.69
CA GLN A 270 -8.16 -0.59 -5.64
C GLN A 270 -8.44 0.91 -5.36
N CYS A 271 -9.17 1.16 -4.29
CA CYS A 271 -9.60 2.41 -3.66
C CYS A 271 -9.86 2.09 -2.17
N CYS A 272 -9.92 2.89 -1.19
CA CYS A 272 -9.83 4.32 -1.17
C CYS A 272 -8.81 4.69 -0.09
N TRP A 273 -7.58 4.78 -0.49
CA TRP A 273 -6.47 5.21 0.35
C TRP A 273 -5.63 6.25 -0.39
N SER A 274 -4.87 7.01 0.35
CA SER A 274 -3.93 7.98 -0.20
C SER A 274 -2.56 7.84 0.44
N ASN A 275 -1.52 7.97 -0.37
CA ASN A 275 -0.13 7.94 0.06
C ASN A 275 0.49 9.33 0.02
N ALA A 276 1.36 9.63 0.98
CA ALA A 276 2.32 10.73 0.88
C ALA A 276 3.66 10.29 1.46
N GLN A 277 4.73 10.94 1.02
CA GLN A 277 6.08 10.61 1.43
C GLN A 277 6.77 11.82 2.08
N VAL A 278 7.57 11.57 3.10
CA VAL A 278 8.44 12.56 3.71
C VAL A 278 9.88 12.09 3.52
N ARG A 279 10.66 12.87 2.78
CA ARG A 279 12.11 12.67 2.66
C ARG A 279 12.78 13.38 3.82
N VAL A 280 13.59 12.67 4.58
CA VAL A 280 14.25 13.22 5.78
C VAL A 280 15.75 13.02 5.65
N SER A 281 16.48 14.15 5.65
CA SER A 281 17.95 14.14 5.70
C SER A 281 18.39 14.26 7.16
N ILE A 282 18.99 13.20 7.69
CA ILE A 282 19.46 13.12 9.09
C ILE A 282 20.97 13.29 9.13
N LYS A 283 21.40 14.32 9.86
CA LYS A 283 22.82 14.60 10.15
C LYS A 283 23.23 13.96 11.48
N LYS A 284 24.56 13.87 11.67
CA LYS A 284 25.15 13.46 12.95
C LYS A 284 24.84 14.45 14.05
#